data_83fcf0137b4fa87f21c3059ebaac1ee4
#
_entry.id   83fcf0137b4fa87f21c3059ebaac1ee4
#
_cell.length_a   1.000
_cell.length_b   1.000
_cell.length_c   1.000
_cell.angle_alpha   90.00
_cell.angle_beta   90.00
_cell.angle_gamma   90.00
#
_symmetry.space_group_name_H-M   'P 1'
#
loop_
_entity.id
_entity.type
_entity.pdbx_description
1 polymer ?
#
loop_
_entity_poly.entity_id
_entity_poly.type
_entity_poly.pdbx_seq_one_letter_code
_entity_poly.pdbx_strand_id
1 'polypeptide(L)'
;MAYISGIATKMSGSVGQFTFKRMGGVTVVSEKVSNVTNPRTASQQNQRTKWGNLVRLYSGISPLLNLAFENKPPRVSDYNMFIKQNVASAEVRLTKAEVAAKACVAAPCIVSLGSLLTIETSGNAGESVTDIKLGTLTIDNTTTVGDFAKAVVNNNDHFNFGDQIAFLIVRQSVNPITGYPQCTFGGERVTLDKSSTVKLREVVSAEGFSVKEGKLACQLDSSFQGSYVWIQSRSVNGKTLVSTQVMVMKNDLYADYAGQEAYTRSVNSYGGQNNVFLTPIGGSANGSTSGDAGNGGSSSGGGSGSGSSGGQGGSGGVTEGDDGEVIM
;
A
#
# COMPACT_ATOMS: atom_id res chain seq x y z
N MET A 1 -20.75 -19.00 -7.51
CA MET A 1 -20.10 -18.62 -8.79
C MET A 1 -19.98 -19.85 -9.66
N ALA A 2 -20.33 -19.75 -10.91
CA ALA A 2 -20.17 -20.83 -11.87
C ALA A 2 -19.10 -20.47 -12.91
N TYR A 3 -18.41 -21.48 -13.43
CA TYR A 3 -17.40 -21.32 -14.48
C TYR A 3 -17.96 -21.89 -15.79
N ILE A 4 -17.71 -21.19 -16.89
CA ILE A 4 -18.08 -21.67 -18.21
C ILE A 4 -16.82 -22.11 -18.96
N SER A 5 -16.87 -23.32 -19.52
CA SER A 5 -15.87 -23.86 -20.43
C SER A 5 -16.47 -24.03 -21.82
N GLY A 6 -15.64 -24.02 -22.87
CA GLY A 6 -16.09 -24.19 -24.27
C GLY A 6 -16.23 -22.87 -25.04
N ILE A 7 -17.16 -22.78 -25.97
CA ILE A 7 -17.30 -21.64 -26.92
C ILE A 7 -17.54 -20.29 -26.21
N ALA A 8 -18.14 -20.31 -25.01
CA ALA A 8 -18.46 -19.11 -24.24
C ALA A 8 -17.29 -18.58 -23.36
N THR A 9 -16.08 -19.11 -23.52
CA THR A 9 -14.92 -18.78 -22.66
C THR A 9 -14.42 -17.33 -22.77
N LYS A 10 -14.87 -16.58 -23.76
CA LYS A 10 -14.44 -15.19 -24.01
C LYS A 10 -15.52 -14.14 -23.73
N MET A 11 -16.62 -14.51 -23.07
CA MET A 11 -17.71 -13.59 -22.81
C MET A 11 -17.36 -12.62 -21.67
N SER A 12 -17.72 -11.35 -21.83
CA SER A 12 -17.66 -10.32 -20.80
C SER A 12 -18.88 -9.39 -20.94
N GLY A 13 -19.36 -8.85 -19.82
CA GLY A 13 -20.54 -7.98 -19.81
C GLY A 13 -21.71 -8.57 -19.03
N SER A 14 -22.91 -7.99 -19.21
CA SER A 14 -24.14 -8.46 -18.53
C SER A 14 -25.22 -8.80 -19.53
N VAL A 15 -25.87 -9.94 -19.33
CA VAL A 15 -27.01 -10.38 -20.14
C VAL A 15 -28.11 -10.81 -19.18
N GLY A 16 -29.24 -10.10 -19.22
CA GLY A 16 -30.35 -10.35 -18.30
C GLY A 16 -29.93 -10.27 -16.83
N GLN A 17 -30.14 -11.33 -16.10
CA GLN A 17 -29.78 -11.44 -14.68
C GLN A 17 -28.32 -11.90 -14.43
N PHE A 18 -27.54 -12.14 -15.49
CA PHE A 18 -26.18 -12.65 -15.35
C PHE A 18 -25.14 -11.61 -15.74
N THR A 19 -24.03 -11.62 -14.98
CA THR A 19 -22.81 -10.87 -15.28
C THR A 19 -21.65 -11.82 -15.54
N PHE A 20 -21.00 -11.64 -16.70
CA PHE A 20 -19.84 -12.42 -17.12
C PHE A 20 -18.57 -11.60 -16.88
N LYS A 21 -17.61 -12.15 -16.15
CA LYS A 21 -16.31 -11.51 -15.87
C LYS A 21 -15.20 -12.45 -16.27
N ARG A 22 -14.19 -11.93 -16.97
CA ARG A 22 -13.01 -12.70 -17.31
C ARG A 22 -11.98 -12.58 -16.19
N MET A 23 -11.56 -13.71 -15.62
CA MET A 23 -10.54 -13.78 -14.58
C MET A 23 -9.54 -14.88 -14.88
N GLY A 24 -8.27 -14.51 -15.14
CA GLY A 24 -7.19 -15.47 -15.35
C GLY A 24 -7.48 -16.51 -16.45
N GLY A 25 -8.05 -16.11 -17.58
CA GLY A 25 -8.33 -16.99 -18.71
C GLY A 25 -9.67 -17.75 -18.65
N VAL A 26 -10.41 -17.68 -17.55
CA VAL A 26 -11.76 -18.27 -17.42
C VAL A 26 -12.83 -17.20 -17.36
N THR A 27 -14.03 -17.53 -17.83
CA THR A 27 -15.22 -16.68 -17.67
C THR A 27 -15.95 -17.10 -16.40
N VAL A 28 -16.09 -16.18 -15.48
CA VAL A 28 -16.87 -16.34 -14.25
C VAL A 28 -18.25 -15.76 -14.48
N VAL A 29 -19.28 -16.53 -14.17
CA VAL A 29 -20.68 -16.07 -14.22
C VAL A 29 -21.17 -15.84 -12.82
N SER A 30 -21.77 -14.70 -12.59
CA SER A 30 -22.42 -14.34 -11.33
C SER A 30 -23.78 -13.73 -11.62
N GLU A 31 -24.67 -13.80 -10.67
CA GLU A 31 -25.92 -13.06 -10.73
C GLU A 31 -25.62 -11.55 -10.77
N LYS A 32 -26.40 -10.82 -11.58
CA LYS A 32 -26.34 -9.38 -11.63
C LYS A 32 -26.95 -8.81 -10.37
N VAL A 33 -26.14 -8.11 -9.58
CA VAL A 33 -26.64 -7.42 -8.39
C VAL A 33 -27.46 -6.22 -8.84
N SER A 34 -28.78 -6.24 -8.62
CA SER A 34 -29.71 -5.17 -8.99
C SER A 34 -29.78 -4.08 -7.91
N ASN A 35 -29.60 -4.44 -6.64
CA ASN A 35 -29.62 -3.51 -5.52
C ASN A 35 -28.37 -3.68 -4.68
N VAL A 36 -27.52 -2.64 -4.63
CA VAL A 36 -26.30 -2.63 -3.82
C VAL A 36 -26.57 -1.78 -2.59
N THR A 37 -26.75 -2.41 -1.45
CA THR A 37 -26.77 -1.72 -0.16
C THR A 37 -25.32 -1.44 0.25
N ASN A 38 -25.04 -0.20 0.63
CA ASN A 38 -23.75 0.16 1.21
C ASN A 38 -23.91 0.34 2.74
N PRO A 39 -23.68 -0.69 3.54
CA PRO A 39 -23.98 -0.68 4.98
C PRO A 39 -23.02 0.24 5.77
N ARG A 40 -21.95 0.73 5.15
CA ARG A 40 -20.93 1.60 5.80
C ARG A 40 -20.48 1.08 7.16
N THR A 41 -20.17 -0.21 7.22
CA THR A 41 -19.65 -0.81 8.46
C THR A 41 -18.30 -0.21 8.86
N ALA A 42 -17.95 -0.31 10.15
CA ALA A 42 -16.66 0.15 10.67
C ALA A 42 -15.47 -0.37 9.87
N SER A 43 -15.48 -1.68 9.58
CA SER A 43 -14.41 -2.33 8.80
C SER A 43 -14.31 -1.78 7.39
N GLN A 44 -15.43 -1.52 6.72
CA GLN A 44 -15.43 -0.93 5.39
C GLN A 44 -14.89 0.50 5.40
N GLN A 45 -15.30 1.31 6.38
CA GLN A 45 -14.80 2.69 6.49
C GLN A 45 -13.31 2.71 6.84
N ASN A 46 -12.87 1.85 7.75
CA ASN A 46 -11.47 1.72 8.10
C ASN A 46 -10.61 1.39 6.85
N GLN A 47 -11.03 0.47 6.02
CA GLN A 47 -10.32 0.15 4.78
C GLN A 47 -10.36 1.29 3.76
N ARG A 48 -11.51 1.94 3.55
CA ARG A 48 -11.65 3.04 2.60
C ARG A 48 -10.69 4.19 2.88
N THR A 49 -10.52 4.55 4.15
CA THR A 49 -9.63 5.65 4.54
C THR A 49 -8.16 5.38 4.22
N LYS A 50 -7.73 4.13 4.29
CA LYS A 50 -6.35 3.68 4.01
C LYS A 50 -6.11 3.41 2.51
N TRP A 51 -7.13 2.95 1.81
CA TRP A 51 -7.02 2.43 0.45
C TRP A 51 -6.50 3.47 -0.54
N GLY A 52 -6.97 4.71 -0.43
CA GLY A 52 -6.60 5.78 -1.34
C GLY A 52 -5.10 6.00 -1.42
N ASN A 53 -4.43 6.10 -0.28
CA ASN A 53 -2.98 6.29 -0.21
C ASN A 53 -2.21 5.08 -0.76
N LEU A 54 -2.60 3.85 -0.38
CA LEU A 54 -1.94 2.64 -0.87
C LEU A 54 -2.02 2.49 -2.38
N VAL A 55 -3.18 2.81 -2.97
CA VAL A 55 -3.36 2.77 -4.43
C VAL A 55 -2.46 3.79 -5.12
N ARG A 56 -2.34 4.99 -4.56
CA ARG A 56 -1.46 6.04 -5.11
C ARG A 56 0.01 5.65 -5.02
N LEU A 57 0.45 5.15 -3.87
CA LEU A 57 1.82 4.64 -3.70
C LEU A 57 2.11 3.52 -4.73
N TYR A 58 1.24 2.52 -4.82
CA TYR A 58 1.42 1.44 -5.78
C TYR A 58 1.49 1.95 -7.23
N SER A 59 0.58 2.84 -7.62
CA SER A 59 0.55 3.39 -8.98
C SER A 59 1.82 4.13 -9.36
N GLY A 60 2.46 4.80 -8.41
CA GLY A 60 3.73 5.49 -8.62
C GLY A 60 4.93 4.56 -8.62
N ILE A 61 4.92 3.52 -7.79
CA ILE A 61 6.02 2.57 -7.62
C ILE A 61 6.01 1.50 -8.73
N SER A 62 4.85 1.03 -9.15
CA SER A 62 4.71 -0.13 -10.04
C SER A 62 5.44 0.00 -11.40
N PRO A 63 5.56 1.18 -12.04
CA PRO A 63 6.35 1.31 -13.25
C PRO A 63 7.85 1.12 -13.04
N LEU A 64 8.33 1.31 -11.81
CA LEU A 64 9.74 1.26 -11.42
C LEU A 64 10.16 -0.14 -10.94
N LEU A 65 9.21 -0.93 -10.46
CA LEU A 65 9.43 -2.26 -9.89
C LEU A 65 8.79 -3.34 -10.76
N ASN A 66 9.61 -4.06 -11.52
CA ASN A 66 9.17 -5.29 -12.18
C ASN A 66 9.32 -6.47 -11.21
N LEU A 67 8.26 -7.26 -11.03
CA LEU A 67 8.29 -8.52 -10.25
C LEU A 67 8.75 -8.34 -8.80
N ALA A 68 8.08 -7.46 -8.06
CA ALA A 68 8.40 -7.20 -6.66
C ALA A 68 7.97 -8.31 -5.67
N PHE A 69 7.19 -9.30 -6.11
CA PHE A 69 6.67 -10.39 -5.26
C PHE A 69 6.90 -11.75 -5.91
N GLU A 70 7.78 -12.57 -5.33
CA GLU A 70 8.18 -13.87 -5.90
C GLU A 70 7.04 -14.89 -5.92
N ASN A 71 6.47 -15.17 -4.77
CA ASN A 71 5.55 -16.28 -4.57
C ASN A 71 4.09 -15.81 -4.66
N LYS A 72 3.68 -15.37 -5.86
CA LYS A 72 2.29 -15.00 -6.10
C LYS A 72 1.44 -16.24 -6.38
N PRO A 73 0.30 -16.40 -5.70
CA PRO A 73 -0.68 -17.39 -6.12
C PRO A 73 -1.08 -17.17 -7.58
N PRO A 74 -1.43 -18.23 -8.30
CA PRO A 74 -1.93 -18.11 -9.68
C PRO A 74 -3.06 -17.08 -9.77
N ARG A 75 -3.01 -16.21 -10.79
CA ARG A 75 -4.02 -15.17 -11.06
C ARG A 75 -4.03 -13.99 -10.08
N VAL A 76 -3.08 -13.91 -9.14
CA VAL A 76 -2.91 -12.75 -8.27
C VAL A 76 -1.90 -11.77 -8.91
N SER A 77 -2.30 -10.51 -9.06
CA SER A 77 -1.42 -9.45 -9.58
C SER A 77 -0.49 -8.91 -8.49
N ASP A 78 0.59 -8.23 -8.89
CA ASP A 78 1.48 -7.53 -7.96
C ASP A 78 0.74 -6.45 -7.15
N TYR A 79 -0.24 -5.79 -7.79
CA TYR A 79 -1.15 -4.88 -7.09
C TYR A 79 -1.88 -5.55 -5.93
N ASN A 80 -2.49 -6.71 -6.18
CA ASN A 80 -3.22 -7.43 -5.12
C ASN A 80 -2.27 -7.90 -3.99
N MET A 81 -1.05 -8.32 -4.35
CA MET A 81 -0.04 -8.67 -3.35
C MET A 81 0.40 -7.46 -2.53
N PHE A 82 0.70 -6.33 -3.17
CA PHE A 82 1.06 -5.09 -2.49
C PHE A 82 -0.03 -4.65 -1.49
N ILE A 83 -1.29 -4.61 -1.94
CA ILE A 83 -2.41 -4.26 -1.06
C ILE A 83 -2.55 -5.26 0.10
N LYS A 84 -2.49 -6.56 -0.20
CA LYS A 84 -2.59 -7.62 0.83
C LYS A 84 -1.52 -7.47 1.91
N GLN A 85 -0.28 -7.16 1.53
CA GLN A 85 0.83 -7.05 2.47
C GLN A 85 0.77 -5.76 3.32
N ASN A 86 0.19 -4.69 2.77
CA ASN A 86 0.30 -3.37 3.38
C ASN A 86 -0.99 -2.86 4.04
N VAL A 87 -2.19 -3.37 3.67
CA VAL A 87 -3.45 -2.79 4.15
C VAL A 87 -3.65 -2.91 5.66
N ALA A 88 -3.15 -3.97 6.28
CA ALA A 88 -3.27 -4.19 7.72
C ALA A 88 -2.42 -3.16 8.51
N SER A 89 -1.16 -2.97 8.11
CA SER A 89 -0.19 -2.08 8.77
C SER A 89 -0.28 -0.62 8.34
N ALA A 90 -1.04 -0.30 7.27
CA ALA A 90 -1.17 1.07 6.81
C ALA A 90 -1.84 1.95 7.89
N GLU A 91 -1.23 3.09 8.17
CA GLU A 91 -1.73 4.06 9.16
C GLU A 91 -2.21 5.36 8.51
N VAL A 92 -1.69 5.70 7.33
CA VAL A 92 -2.09 6.90 6.60
C VAL A 92 -3.55 6.82 6.17
N ARG A 93 -4.29 7.87 6.49
CA ARG A 93 -5.72 7.97 6.26
C ARG A 93 -6.05 9.25 5.50
N LEU A 94 -6.66 9.08 4.35
CA LEU A 94 -7.05 10.20 3.50
C LEU A 94 -8.56 10.42 3.55
N THR A 95 -8.97 11.67 3.57
CA THR A 95 -10.35 12.09 3.38
C THR A 95 -10.82 11.84 1.95
N LYS A 96 -12.11 11.85 1.73
CA LYS A 96 -12.70 11.72 0.39
C LYS A 96 -12.22 12.82 -0.58
N ALA A 97 -12.04 14.05 -0.09
CA ALA A 97 -11.55 15.17 -0.88
C ALA A 97 -10.08 15.00 -1.27
N GLU A 98 -9.24 14.59 -0.33
CA GLU A 98 -7.81 14.29 -0.57
C GLU A 98 -7.64 13.15 -1.60
N VAL A 99 -8.44 12.09 -1.48
CA VAL A 99 -8.41 10.99 -2.47
C VAL A 99 -8.85 11.47 -3.86
N ALA A 100 -9.90 12.30 -3.94
CA ALA A 100 -10.36 12.89 -5.20
C ALA A 100 -9.30 13.80 -5.83
N ALA A 101 -8.58 14.57 -5.01
CA ALA A 101 -7.46 15.41 -5.42
C ALA A 101 -6.16 14.62 -5.69
N LYS A 102 -6.20 13.28 -5.59
CA LYS A 102 -5.06 12.40 -5.79
C LYS A 102 -3.91 12.65 -4.80
N ALA A 103 -4.22 13.08 -3.59
CA ALA A 103 -3.23 13.21 -2.52
C ALA A 103 -2.49 11.89 -2.27
N CYS A 104 -1.24 12.03 -1.86
CA CYS A 104 -0.37 10.89 -1.54
C CYS A 104 0.58 11.29 -0.43
N VAL A 105 0.66 10.45 0.60
CA VAL A 105 1.58 10.60 1.73
C VAL A 105 2.58 9.47 1.70
N ALA A 106 3.87 9.80 1.71
CA ALA A 106 4.94 8.82 1.82
C ALA A 106 4.85 8.13 3.18
N ALA A 107 4.82 6.81 3.17
CA ALA A 107 4.62 5.98 4.35
C ALA A 107 5.45 4.70 4.25
N PRO A 108 5.78 4.05 5.38
CA PRO A 108 6.38 2.73 5.36
C PRO A 108 5.47 1.75 4.64
N CYS A 109 6.01 1.02 3.68
CA CYS A 109 5.29 -0.06 3.02
C CYS A 109 6.26 -1.12 2.52
N ILE A 110 5.80 -2.37 2.50
CA ILE A 110 6.51 -3.50 1.90
C ILE A 110 6.41 -3.33 0.39
N VAL A 111 7.54 -3.12 -0.27
CA VAL A 111 7.61 -2.92 -1.73
C VAL A 111 8.04 -4.16 -2.48
N SER A 112 8.75 -5.06 -1.81
CA SER A 112 9.16 -6.34 -2.36
C SER A 112 9.12 -7.43 -1.28
N LEU A 113 8.83 -8.65 -1.70
CA LEU A 113 8.78 -9.83 -0.82
C LEU A 113 9.34 -11.03 -1.58
N GLY A 114 10.46 -11.54 -1.12
CA GLY A 114 11.14 -12.64 -1.77
C GLY A 114 12.13 -13.37 -0.87
N SER A 115 12.95 -14.19 -1.49
CA SER A 115 13.86 -15.14 -0.82
C SER A 115 15.31 -14.66 -0.71
N LEU A 116 15.69 -13.58 -1.40
CA LEU A 116 17.02 -13.00 -1.23
C LEU A 116 17.12 -12.29 0.12
N LEU A 117 18.35 -12.18 0.63
CA LEU A 117 18.60 -11.49 1.90
C LEU A 117 18.11 -10.04 1.84
N THR A 118 17.52 -9.60 2.93
CA THR A 118 17.11 -8.21 3.14
C THR A 118 18.36 -7.32 3.18
N ILE A 119 18.33 -6.20 2.47
CA ILE A 119 19.34 -5.16 2.59
C ILE A 119 18.98 -4.35 3.84
N GLU A 120 19.78 -4.51 4.88
CA GLU A 120 19.59 -3.78 6.11
C GLU A 120 20.08 -2.33 5.96
N THR A 121 19.35 -1.40 6.54
CA THR A 121 19.69 0.02 6.50
C THR A 121 19.82 0.57 7.92
N SER A 122 20.85 1.36 8.15
CA SER A 122 21.12 2.05 9.43
C SER A 122 21.43 3.52 9.18
N GLY A 123 21.26 4.35 10.21
CA GLY A 123 21.56 5.78 10.15
C GLY A 123 20.32 6.65 10.25
N ASN A 124 20.53 7.97 10.18
CA ASN A 124 19.47 8.96 10.27
C ASN A 124 18.77 9.13 8.91
N ALA A 125 17.51 9.48 8.98
CA ALA A 125 16.69 9.75 7.80
C ALA A 125 17.30 10.85 6.91
N GLY A 126 17.84 10.50 5.78
CA GLY A 126 18.54 11.38 4.84
C GLY A 126 19.99 10.95 4.58
N GLU A 127 20.58 10.18 5.48
CA GLU A 127 21.93 9.60 5.37
C GLU A 127 21.92 8.15 5.84
N SER A 128 21.16 7.29 5.18
CA SER A 128 21.17 5.85 5.52
C SER A 128 22.33 5.15 4.86
N VAL A 129 22.92 4.24 5.61
CA VAL A 129 23.98 3.35 5.15
C VAL A 129 23.40 1.95 5.08
N THR A 130 23.63 1.26 3.96
CA THR A 130 23.24 -0.14 3.81
C THR A 130 24.28 -1.07 4.41
N ASP A 131 23.96 -2.34 4.55
CA ASP A 131 24.92 -3.40 4.90
C ASP A 131 25.80 -3.86 3.71
N ILE A 132 25.55 -3.35 2.49
CA ILE A 132 26.31 -3.67 1.28
C ILE A 132 27.70 -3.04 1.38
N LYS A 133 28.71 -3.88 1.54
CA LYS A 133 30.11 -3.48 1.65
C LYS A 133 30.71 -3.22 0.25
N LEU A 134 31.41 -2.12 0.11
CA LEU A 134 32.12 -1.72 -1.11
C LEU A 134 33.64 -1.79 -0.95
N GLY A 135 34.14 -2.16 0.23
CA GLY A 135 35.56 -2.21 0.55
C GLY A 135 36.20 -0.82 0.48
N THR A 136 37.25 -0.69 -0.33
CA THR A 136 37.98 0.57 -0.52
C THR A 136 37.49 1.40 -1.72
N LEU A 137 36.40 0.95 -2.39
CA LEU A 137 35.88 1.68 -3.55
C LEU A 137 35.35 3.06 -3.12
N THR A 138 35.78 4.10 -3.87
CA THR A 138 35.16 5.42 -3.85
C THR A 138 34.41 5.61 -5.15
N ILE A 139 33.19 6.13 -5.08
CA ILE A 139 32.37 6.38 -6.29
C ILE A 139 32.57 7.81 -6.74
N ASP A 140 33.25 7.97 -7.86
CA ASP A 140 33.49 9.24 -8.55
C ASP A 140 32.96 9.22 -10.00
N ASN A 141 33.27 10.26 -10.79
CA ASN A 141 32.84 10.37 -12.18
C ASN A 141 33.58 9.42 -13.14
N THR A 142 34.64 8.77 -12.68
CA THR A 142 35.43 7.81 -13.47
C THR A 142 35.08 6.36 -13.14
N THR A 143 34.49 6.12 -12.00
CA THR A 143 34.07 4.78 -11.54
C THR A 143 33.13 4.12 -12.53
N THR A 144 33.47 2.92 -12.98
CA THR A 144 32.63 2.15 -13.91
C THR A 144 31.63 1.27 -13.17
N VAL A 145 30.56 0.85 -13.87
CA VAL A 145 29.64 -0.17 -13.38
C VAL A 145 30.39 -1.48 -13.08
N GLY A 146 31.43 -1.82 -13.86
CA GLY A 146 32.26 -2.98 -13.63
C GLY A 146 33.06 -2.92 -12.33
N ASP A 147 33.58 -1.76 -11.96
CA ASP A 147 34.31 -1.55 -10.71
C ASP A 147 33.36 -1.65 -9.51
N PHE A 148 32.18 -1.03 -9.63
CA PHE A 148 31.12 -1.15 -8.64
C PHE A 148 30.67 -2.61 -8.46
N ALA A 149 30.41 -3.32 -9.57
CA ALA A 149 30.00 -4.72 -9.54
C ALA A 149 31.03 -5.63 -8.84
N LYS A 150 32.34 -5.43 -9.16
CA LYS A 150 33.43 -6.16 -8.49
C LYS A 150 33.49 -5.82 -7.00
N ALA A 151 33.34 -4.55 -6.62
CA ALA A 151 33.33 -4.14 -5.22
C ALA A 151 32.19 -4.79 -4.44
N VAL A 152 30.98 -4.77 -4.99
CA VAL A 152 29.83 -5.41 -4.34
C VAL A 152 30.03 -6.91 -4.21
N VAL A 153 30.31 -7.61 -5.31
CA VAL A 153 30.36 -9.10 -5.29
C VAL A 153 31.54 -9.64 -4.48
N ASN A 154 32.70 -8.97 -4.52
CA ASN A 154 33.88 -9.43 -3.79
C ASN A 154 33.79 -9.21 -2.27
N ASN A 155 32.95 -8.30 -1.81
CA ASN A 155 32.83 -7.96 -0.39
C ASN A 155 31.52 -8.48 0.26
N ASN A 156 30.64 -9.14 -0.53
CA ASN A 156 29.34 -9.63 -0.02
C ASN A 156 28.99 -10.98 -0.67
N ASP A 157 29.03 -12.05 0.09
CA ASP A 157 28.86 -13.44 -0.39
C ASP A 157 27.47 -13.74 -0.99
N HIS A 158 26.46 -12.93 -0.66
CA HIS A 158 25.09 -13.13 -1.14
C HIS A 158 24.79 -12.42 -2.47
N PHE A 159 25.69 -11.60 -2.99
CA PHE A 159 25.59 -10.99 -4.32
C PHE A 159 26.33 -11.81 -5.37
N ASN A 160 25.77 -11.85 -6.59
CA ASN A 160 26.37 -12.49 -7.75
C ASN A 160 26.47 -11.51 -8.90
N PHE A 161 27.43 -11.74 -9.80
CA PHE A 161 27.42 -11.02 -11.08
C PHE A 161 26.13 -11.34 -11.85
N GLY A 162 25.51 -10.31 -12.42
CA GLY A 162 24.19 -10.40 -13.05
C GLY A 162 23.02 -10.01 -12.14
N ASP A 163 23.22 -9.90 -10.82
CA ASP A 163 22.22 -9.32 -9.93
C ASP A 163 21.98 -7.85 -10.25
N GLN A 164 20.83 -7.36 -9.89
CA GLN A 164 20.50 -5.95 -9.99
C GLN A 164 20.29 -5.36 -8.60
N ILE A 165 20.80 -4.17 -8.39
CA ILE A 165 20.48 -3.33 -7.23
C ILE A 165 19.65 -2.15 -7.77
N ALA A 166 18.43 -2.01 -7.26
CA ALA A 166 17.55 -0.90 -7.56
C ALA A 166 17.44 0.02 -6.34
N PHE A 167 17.50 1.31 -6.56
CA PHE A 167 17.16 2.34 -5.59
C PHE A 167 15.84 2.97 -5.99
N LEU A 168 14.89 2.97 -5.08
CA LEU A 168 13.57 3.57 -5.26
C LEU A 168 13.42 4.72 -4.28
N ILE A 169 12.95 5.86 -4.76
CA ILE A 169 12.73 7.05 -3.96
C ILE A 169 11.34 7.62 -4.22
N VAL A 170 10.66 7.99 -3.14
CA VAL A 170 9.39 8.71 -3.15
C VAL A 170 9.62 10.05 -2.48
N ARG A 171 9.50 11.14 -3.22
CA ARG A 171 9.64 12.51 -2.71
C ARG A 171 8.26 13.07 -2.44
N GLN A 172 8.07 13.60 -1.25
CA GLN A 172 6.83 14.23 -0.85
C GLN A 172 6.96 15.76 -0.86
N SER A 173 5.93 16.41 -1.33
CA SER A 173 5.77 17.86 -1.27
C SER A 173 4.30 18.21 -1.01
N VAL A 174 4.03 19.47 -0.68
CA VAL A 174 2.66 19.97 -0.59
C VAL A 174 2.32 20.63 -1.91
N ASN A 175 1.20 20.26 -2.51
CA ASN A 175 0.71 20.88 -3.72
C ASN A 175 0.28 22.34 -3.42
N PRO A 176 0.88 23.34 -4.07
CA PRO A 176 0.61 24.75 -3.74
C PRO A 176 -0.82 25.20 -4.07
N ILE A 177 -1.52 24.49 -4.94
CA ILE A 177 -2.87 24.85 -5.37
C ILE A 177 -3.91 24.22 -4.44
N THR A 178 -3.73 22.95 -4.09
CA THR A 178 -4.73 22.21 -3.30
C THR A 178 -4.42 22.18 -1.80
N GLY A 179 -3.18 22.50 -1.42
CA GLY A 179 -2.69 22.35 -0.05
C GLY A 179 -2.51 20.89 0.41
N TYR A 180 -2.75 19.92 -0.47
CA TYR A 180 -2.67 18.50 -0.13
C TYR A 180 -1.28 17.92 -0.43
N PRO A 181 -0.86 16.88 0.31
CA PRO A 181 0.39 16.19 0.04
C PRO A 181 0.35 15.47 -1.31
N GLN A 182 1.45 15.53 -2.03
CA GLN A 182 1.67 14.81 -3.27
C GLN A 182 3.01 14.13 -3.27
N CYS A 183 3.11 12.99 -3.96
CA CYS A 183 4.36 12.25 -4.10
C CYS A 183 4.80 12.22 -5.56
N THR A 184 6.10 12.40 -5.78
CA THR A 184 6.81 12.08 -7.01
C THR A 184 7.67 10.84 -6.79
N PHE A 185 7.80 10.03 -7.83
CA PHE A 185 8.44 8.72 -7.74
C PHE A 185 9.64 8.68 -8.67
N GLY A 186 10.76 8.20 -8.16
CA GLY A 186 11.99 7.98 -8.91
C GLY A 186 12.53 6.58 -8.65
N GLY A 187 13.22 6.03 -9.63
CA GLY A 187 13.87 4.74 -9.48
C GLY A 187 15.05 4.61 -10.41
N GLU A 188 16.12 4.06 -9.90
CA GLU A 188 17.37 3.79 -10.58
C GLU A 188 17.76 2.35 -10.35
N ARG A 189 18.43 1.74 -11.29
CA ARG A 189 18.93 0.38 -11.14
C ARG A 189 20.26 0.19 -11.83
N VAL A 190 21.10 -0.63 -11.23
CA VAL A 190 22.38 -1.05 -11.81
C VAL A 190 22.43 -2.58 -11.83
N THR A 191 22.85 -3.14 -12.97
CA THR A 191 23.16 -4.58 -13.07
C THR A 191 24.64 -4.77 -12.74
N LEU A 192 24.94 -5.76 -11.91
CA LEU A 192 26.29 -6.08 -11.49
C LEU A 192 27.06 -6.83 -12.62
N ASP A 193 27.39 -6.10 -13.69
CA ASP A 193 28.16 -6.61 -14.80
C ASP A 193 29.66 -6.24 -14.64
N LYS A 194 30.47 -7.27 -14.35
CA LYS A 194 31.92 -7.12 -14.13
C LYS A 194 32.69 -6.58 -15.34
N SER A 195 32.14 -6.71 -16.54
CA SER A 195 32.76 -6.34 -17.82
C SER A 195 32.35 -4.94 -18.31
N SER A 196 31.36 -4.33 -17.65
CA SER A 196 30.84 -3.04 -18.07
C SER A 196 31.86 -1.91 -17.89
N THR A 197 32.07 -1.15 -18.96
CA THR A 197 32.92 0.06 -19.00
C THR A 197 32.10 1.35 -18.90
N VAL A 198 30.77 1.23 -18.79
CA VAL A 198 29.86 2.36 -18.63
C VAL A 198 30.13 3.03 -17.29
N LYS A 199 30.20 4.35 -17.25
CA LYS A 199 30.36 5.09 -16.00
C LYS A 199 29.15 4.92 -15.09
N LEU A 200 29.39 4.66 -13.81
CA LEU A 200 28.31 4.44 -12.85
C LEU A 200 27.36 5.63 -12.76
N ARG A 201 27.90 6.86 -12.82
CA ARG A 201 27.14 8.11 -12.77
C ARG A 201 26.27 8.40 -14.00
N GLU A 202 26.46 7.66 -15.09
CA GLU A 202 25.57 7.71 -16.26
C GLU A 202 24.30 6.85 -16.07
N VAL A 203 24.34 5.90 -15.11
CA VAL A 203 23.27 4.94 -14.85
C VAL A 203 22.53 5.29 -13.58
N VAL A 204 23.24 5.74 -12.54
CA VAL A 204 22.68 6.03 -11.22
C VAL A 204 23.19 7.33 -10.63
N SER A 205 22.35 8.00 -9.87
CA SER A 205 22.67 9.26 -9.19
C SER A 205 23.49 9.07 -7.90
N ALA A 206 23.98 10.17 -7.35
CA ALA A 206 24.63 10.17 -6.05
C ALA A 206 23.64 9.99 -4.90
N GLU A 207 22.37 10.24 -5.12
CA GLU A 207 21.33 10.15 -4.08
C GLU A 207 21.20 8.73 -3.51
N GLY A 208 21.10 7.73 -4.40
CA GLY A 208 20.95 6.33 -4.00
C GLY A 208 22.24 5.53 -4.02
N PHE A 209 23.30 6.05 -4.64
CA PHE A 209 24.56 5.35 -4.86
C PHE A 209 25.75 6.21 -4.47
N SER A 210 25.94 6.40 -3.18
CA SER A 210 27.12 7.02 -2.57
C SER A 210 27.85 6.03 -1.68
N VAL A 211 29.01 6.42 -1.16
CA VAL A 211 29.81 5.60 -0.25
C VAL A 211 29.96 6.30 1.08
N LYS A 212 29.64 5.59 2.16
CA LYS A 212 29.90 6.01 3.52
C LYS A 212 30.46 4.83 4.32
N GLU A 213 31.60 5.02 4.98
CA GLU A 213 32.26 3.98 5.79
C GLU A 213 32.52 2.68 5.01
N GLY A 214 32.87 2.78 3.70
CA GLY A 214 33.12 1.62 2.84
C GLY A 214 31.86 0.80 2.49
N LYS A 215 30.67 1.35 2.69
CA LYS A 215 29.39 0.74 2.36
C LYS A 215 28.57 1.61 1.41
N LEU A 216 27.62 0.97 0.71
CA LEU A 216 26.66 1.68 -0.12
C LEU A 216 25.71 2.50 0.79
N ALA A 217 25.50 3.74 0.43
CA ALA A 217 24.71 4.69 1.20
C ALA A 217 23.86 5.59 0.29
N CYS A 218 22.82 6.20 0.85
CA CYS A 218 22.16 7.35 0.21
C CYS A 218 22.74 8.67 0.75
N GLN A 219 22.68 9.68 -0.11
CA GLN A 219 22.99 11.06 0.26
C GLN A 219 21.85 11.94 -0.23
N LEU A 220 20.87 12.14 0.63
CA LEU A 220 19.70 12.95 0.35
C LEU A 220 19.88 14.35 0.92
N ASP A 221 19.22 15.32 0.29
CA ASP A 221 19.17 16.68 0.81
C ASP A 221 18.60 16.71 2.24
N SER A 222 19.08 17.64 3.06
CA SER A 222 18.60 17.82 4.43
C SER A 222 17.10 18.14 4.52
N SER A 223 16.57 18.80 3.48
CA SER A 223 15.15 19.12 3.32
C SER A 223 14.32 17.97 2.77
N PHE A 224 14.93 16.82 2.45
CA PHE A 224 14.22 15.68 1.90
C PHE A 224 13.09 15.25 2.81
N GLN A 225 11.90 15.10 2.20
CA GLN A 225 10.72 14.51 2.80
C GLN A 225 10.23 13.39 1.88
N GLY A 226 9.98 12.21 2.43
CA GLY A 226 9.53 11.08 1.62
C GLY A 226 9.92 9.72 2.17
N SER A 227 10.17 8.79 1.28
CA SER A 227 10.65 7.45 1.60
C SER A 227 11.55 6.88 0.50
N TYR A 228 12.39 5.92 0.83
CA TYR A 228 13.31 5.30 -0.11
C TYR A 228 13.66 3.87 0.30
N VAL A 229 14.22 3.11 -0.63
CA VAL A 229 14.62 1.71 -0.38
C VAL A 229 15.57 1.21 -1.46
N TRP A 230 16.46 0.27 -1.08
CA TRP A 230 17.23 -0.54 -2.03
C TRP A 230 16.62 -1.93 -2.15
N ILE A 231 16.65 -2.48 -3.34
CA ILE A 231 16.08 -3.81 -3.64
C ILE A 231 17.11 -4.58 -4.44
N GLN A 232 17.48 -5.76 -3.98
CA GLN A 232 18.24 -6.73 -4.77
C GLN A 232 17.27 -7.58 -5.58
N SER A 233 17.61 -7.82 -6.84
CA SER A 233 16.92 -8.81 -7.67
C SER A 233 17.91 -9.66 -8.46
N ARG A 234 17.54 -10.92 -8.68
CA ARG A 234 18.33 -11.94 -9.38
C ARG A 234 17.43 -12.73 -10.32
N SER A 235 17.88 -12.93 -11.56
CA SER A 235 17.19 -13.81 -12.50
C SER A 235 17.81 -15.21 -12.47
N VAL A 236 16.99 -16.21 -12.15
CA VAL A 236 17.41 -17.61 -12.12
C VAL A 236 16.41 -18.47 -12.87
N ASN A 237 16.83 -19.12 -13.94
CA ASN A 237 15.97 -20.01 -14.75
C ASN A 237 14.64 -19.35 -15.18
N GLY A 238 14.69 -18.08 -15.59
CA GLY A 238 13.51 -17.32 -16.01
C GLY A 238 12.58 -16.85 -14.89
N LYS A 239 12.95 -17.09 -13.62
CA LYS A 239 12.28 -16.54 -12.45
C LYS A 239 13.10 -15.40 -11.88
N THR A 240 12.45 -14.36 -11.42
CA THR A 240 13.09 -13.26 -10.71
C THR A 240 12.92 -13.48 -9.21
N LEU A 241 14.04 -13.60 -8.51
CA LEU A 241 14.13 -13.57 -7.06
C LEU A 241 14.36 -12.13 -6.61
N VAL A 242 13.82 -11.73 -5.45
CA VAL A 242 13.99 -10.38 -4.89
C VAL A 242 14.28 -10.45 -3.39
N SER A 243 14.89 -9.40 -2.87
CA SER A 243 15.01 -9.21 -1.41
C SER A 243 13.68 -8.72 -0.83
N THR A 244 13.40 -9.08 0.42
CA THR A 244 12.23 -8.52 1.14
C THR A 244 12.59 -7.15 1.65
N GLN A 245 11.83 -6.10 1.24
CA GLN A 245 12.17 -4.72 1.58
C GLN A 245 10.96 -3.90 2.02
N VAL A 246 11.19 -3.08 3.04
CA VAL A 246 10.27 -2.06 3.54
C VAL A 246 10.89 -0.68 3.29
N MET A 247 10.10 0.28 2.85
CA MET A 247 10.58 1.64 2.62
C MET A 247 11.00 2.31 3.93
N VAL A 248 12.19 2.91 3.93
CA VAL A 248 12.66 3.81 5.00
C VAL A 248 12.01 5.17 4.80
N MET A 249 11.45 5.71 5.87
CA MET A 249 10.69 6.95 5.82
C MET A 249 11.43 8.10 6.50
N LYS A 250 11.39 9.30 5.87
CA LYS A 250 11.66 10.60 6.47
C LYS A 250 10.53 11.54 6.06
N ASN A 251 9.49 11.66 6.88
CA ASN A 251 8.31 12.42 6.52
C ASN A 251 7.65 13.02 7.77
N ASP A 252 7.79 14.32 7.95
CA ASP A 252 7.23 15.04 9.09
C ASP A 252 5.70 15.12 9.02
N LEU A 253 5.13 15.18 7.80
CA LEU A 253 3.67 15.21 7.61
C LEU A 253 2.98 13.87 7.88
N TYR A 254 3.74 12.79 8.08
CA TYR A 254 3.16 11.48 8.34
C TYR A 254 2.24 11.47 9.56
N ALA A 255 2.65 12.15 10.63
CA ALA A 255 1.90 12.22 11.88
C ALA A 255 0.50 12.84 11.70
N ASP A 256 0.35 13.82 10.81
CA ASP A 256 -0.93 14.50 10.53
C ASP A 256 -1.95 13.59 9.83
N TYR A 257 -1.45 12.54 9.18
CA TYR A 257 -2.25 11.58 8.41
C TYR A 257 -2.35 10.21 9.08
N ALA A 258 -1.69 10.01 10.20
CA ALA A 258 -1.73 8.78 11.00
C ALA A 258 -2.49 9.02 12.33
N GLY A 259 -2.84 7.92 13.00
CA GLY A 259 -3.45 7.98 14.33
C GLY A 259 -4.96 8.25 14.34
N GLN A 260 -5.49 8.55 15.54
CA GLN A 260 -6.93 8.59 15.80
C GLN A 260 -7.60 9.84 15.22
N GLU A 261 -6.95 10.98 15.23
CA GLU A 261 -7.50 12.23 14.68
C GLU A 261 -7.65 12.13 13.16
N ALA A 262 -6.62 11.64 12.47
CA ALA A 262 -6.66 11.38 11.04
C ALA A 262 -7.76 10.36 10.68
N TYR A 263 -7.93 9.33 11.50
CA TYR A 263 -9.02 8.36 11.36
C TYR A 263 -10.38 9.03 11.44
N THR A 264 -10.62 9.79 12.49
CA THR A 264 -11.91 10.48 12.71
C THR A 264 -12.23 11.45 11.57
N ARG A 265 -11.27 12.31 11.19
CA ARG A 265 -11.38 13.25 10.08
C ARG A 265 -11.73 12.53 8.77
N SER A 266 -11.02 11.45 8.47
CA SER A 266 -11.23 10.73 7.22
C SER A 266 -12.56 9.97 7.18
N VAL A 267 -12.94 9.27 8.25
CA VAL A 267 -14.23 8.55 8.33
C VAL A 267 -15.41 9.51 8.19
N ASN A 268 -15.36 10.68 8.84
CA ASN A 268 -16.39 11.70 8.72
C ASN A 268 -16.57 12.17 7.28
N SER A 269 -15.48 12.33 6.54
CA SER A 269 -15.51 12.76 5.14
C SER A 269 -16.21 11.76 4.21
N TYR A 270 -16.25 10.48 4.58
CA TYR A 270 -16.98 9.43 3.85
C TYR A 270 -18.43 9.26 4.30
N GLY A 271 -18.94 10.17 5.14
CA GLY A 271 -20.29 10.11 5.68
C GLY A 271 -20.44 8.99 6.71
N GLY A 272 -19.50 8.90 7.64
CA GLY A 272 -19.61 8.05 8.82
C GLY A 272 -20.88 8.41 9.58
N GLN A 273 -21.82 7.49 9.70
CA GLN A 273 -23.15 7.83 10.20
C GLN A 273 -23.43 7.32 11.61
N ASN A 274 -22.54 6.58 12.20
CA ASN A 274 -22.74 6.09 13.54
C ASN A 274 -21.64 6.64 14.44
N ASN A 275 -22.01 7.45 15.40
CA ASN A 275 -21.14 7.97 16.46
C ASN A 275 -20.36 6.87 17.20
N VAL A 276 -20.81 5.63 17.11
CA VAL A 276 -20.13 4.44 17.64
C VAL A 276 -18.72 4.23 17.06
N PHE A 277 -18.47 4.71 15.83
CA PHE A 277 -17.15 4.59 15.17
C PHE A 277 -16.23 5.76 15.48
N LEU A 278 -16.76 6.81 16.06
CA LEU A 278 -16.03 8.04 16.38
C LEU A 278 -15.63 8.11 17.85
N THR A 279 -16.22 7.26 18.69
CA THR A 279 -15.87 7.17 20.11
C THR A 279 -14.60 6.31 20.27
N PRO A 280 -13.52 6.85 20.86
CA PRO A 280 -12.39 6.04 21.30
C PRO A 280 -12.90 4.97 22.27
N ILE A 281 -12.37 3.75 22.16
CA ILE A 281 -12.62 2.72 23.18
C ILE A 281 -12.09 3.27 24.51
N GLY A 282 -13.00 3.70 25.40
CA GLY A 282 -12.67 4.25 26.72
C GLY A 282 -12.94 5.75 26.92
N GLY A 283 -13.46 6.49 25.94
CA GLY A 283 -13.78 7.92 26.08
C GLY A 283 -15.27 8.20 26.23
N SER A 284 -15.62 8.99 27.25
CA SER A 284 -16.96 9.47 27.51
C SER A 284 -17.46 10.37 26.38
N ALA A 285 -18.61 10.04 25.84
CA ALA A 285 -19.23 10.81 24.77
C ALA A 285 -19.74 12.17 25.32
N ASN A 286 -19.13 13.25 24.90
CA ASN A 286 -19.74 14.58 24.99
C ASN A 286 -19.85 15.13 23.56
N GLY A 287 -20.94 14.81 22.90
CA GLY A 287 -21.20 15.19 21.52
C GLY A 287 -21.91 16.50 21.42
N SER A 288 -21.29 17.47 20.81
CA SER A 288 -21.97 18.63 20.24
C SER A 288 -22.12 18.40 18.74
N THR A 289 -23.34 18.13 18.34
CA THR A 289 -23.75 18.03 16.91
C THR A 289 -23.99 19.40 16.35
N SER A 290 -23.12 19.87 15.48
CA SER A 290 -23.51 20.87 14.48
C SER A 290 -23.77 20.15 13.16
N GLY A 291 -25.04 19.99 12.85
CA GLY A 291 -25.49 19.46 11.57
C GLY A 291 -25.35 20.50 10.47
N ASP A 292 -24.78 20.07 9.37
CA ASP A 292 -24.93 20.77 8.11
C ASP A 292 -26.09 20.14 7.33
N ALA A 293 -27.15 20.95 7.18
CA ALA A 293 -28.38 20.58 6.50
C ALA A 293 -28.22 20.82 4.99
N GLY A 294 -28.15 19.74 4.23
CA GLY A 294 -28.27 19.75 2.76
C GLY A 294 -29.62 19.26 2.30
N ASN A 295 -30.51 20.19 2.15
CA ASN A 295 -31.60 20.39 1.20
C ASN A 295 -32.21 19.22 0.44
N GLY A 296 -33.54 19.15 0.51
CA GLY A 296 -34.38 18.77 -0.63
C GLY A 296 -35.46 17.75 -0.37
N GLY A 297 -36.70 18.20 -0.29
CA GLY A 297 -37.86 17.39 -0.66
C GLY A 297 -39.00 17.36 0.33
N SER A 298 -39.87 18.36 0.20
CA SER A 298 -41.21 18.46 0.78
C SER A 298 -42.13 17.34 0.29
N SER A 299 -42.84 16.64 1.19
CA SER A 299 -44.21 16.24 0.96
C SER A 299 -44.94 16.01 2.28
N SER A 300 -45.98 16.76 2.44
CA SER A 300 -47.01 16.79 3.47
C SER A 300 -47.78 15.46 3.56
N GLY A 301 -48.13 15.06 4.79
CA GLY A 301 -49.12 14.02 5.02
C GLY A 301 -49.35 13.85 6.51
N GLY A 302 -50.42 14.47 7.03
CA GLY A 302 -50.84 14.38 8.43
C GLY A 302 -51.50 13.05 8.79
N GLY A 303 -51.51 12.74 10.07
CA GLY A 303 -52.22 11.63 10.60
C GLY A 303 -52.03 11.48 12.11
N SER A 304 -52.89 12.05 12.86
CA SER A 304 -53.07 11.87 14.31
C SER A 304 -53.44 10.43 14.64
N GLY A 305 -52.94 9.93 15.77
CA GLY A 305 -53.40 8.67 16.32
C GLY A 305 -52.76 8.36 17.67
N SER A 306 -53.41 8.77 18.74
CA SER A 306 -53.19 8.40 20.10
C SER A 306 -53.55 6.92 20.35
N GLY A 307 -52.85 6.21 21.24
CA GLY A 307 -53.26 4.89 21.71
C GLY A 307 -52.31 4.32 22.74
N SER A 308 -52.77 4.31 23.95
CA SER A 308 -52.24 3.92 25.26
C SER A 308 -52.17 2.38 25.46
N SER A 309 -51.37 1.99 26.53
CA SER A 309 -51.41 0.78 27.36
C SER A 309 -50.76 -0.48 26.75
N GLY A 310 -49.77 -1.10 27.41
CA GLY A 310 -49.81 -1.76 28.71
C GLY A 310 -49.58 -3.24 28.47
N GLY A 311 -48.66 -3.91 29.20
CA GLY A 311 -48.62 -5.37 29.21
C GLY A 311 -47.26 -5.96 29.55
N GLN A 312 -47.16 -6.36 30.75
CA GLN A 312 -46.13 -7.04 31.50
C GLN A 312 -46.02 -8.51 31.11
N GLY A 313 -44.81 -9.14 31.28
CA GLY A 313 -44.76 -10.53 31.74
C GLY A 313 -43.98 -11.55 30.93
N GLY A 314 -43.03 -12.22 31.59
CA GLY A 314 -42.72 -13.65 31.45
C GLY A 314 -41.29 -13.95 30.90
N SER A 315 -40.24 -14.11 31.70
CA SER A 315 -39.68 -15.25 32.40
C SER A 315 -39.62 -16.60 31.64
N GLY A 316 -38.41 -17.15 31.54
CA GLY A 316 -38.06 -18.52 31.21
C GLY A 316 -36.88 -18.52 30.23
N GLY A 317 -35.66 -18.93 30.49
CA GLY A 317 -35.13 -19.97 31.39
C GLY A 317 -34.77 -21.19 30.55
N VAL A 318 -33.54 -21.69 30.74
CA VAL A 318 -33.00 -23.05 30.49
C VAL A 318 -32.15 -23.20 29.21
N THR A 319 -30.85 -23.30 29.36
CA THR A 319 -29.80 -24.35 29.50
C THR A 319 -29.39 -25.06 28.24
N GLU A 320 -28.05 -25.02 28.07
CA GLU A 320 -27.06 -26.09 27.85
C GLU A 320 -27.16 -27.05 26.66
N GLY A 321 -25.97 -27.28 26.10
CA GLY A 321 -25.58 -28.43 25.31
C GLY A 321 -24.66 -27.97 24.19
N ASP A 322 -23.39 -27.95 24.29
CA ASP A 322 -22.30 -28.92 24.43
C ASP A 322 -22.10 -29.77 23.16
N ASP A 323 -20.84 -29.91 22.83
CA ASP A 323 -20.17 -30.92 22.00
C ASP A 323 -20.17 -30.82 20.47
N GLY A 324 -18.95 -30.81 19.95
CA GLY A 324 -18.27 -31.79 19.16
C GLY A 324 -17.53 -31.18 17.99
N GLU A 325 -16.26 -30.96 18.11
CA GLU A 325 -15.12 -31.73 17.64
C GLU A 325 -15.27 -32.37 16.23
N VAL A 326 -14.29 -32.10 15.38
CA VAL A 326 -13.35 -32.96 14.70
C VAL A 326 -13.24 -32.80 13.16
N ILE A 327 -12.02 -32.41 12.74
CA ILE A 327 -11.11 -32.97 11.70
C ILE A 327 -11.54 -32.90 10.20
N MET A 328 -10.78 -32.31 9.47
CA MET A 328 -9.81 -32.57 8.38
C MET A 328 -9.55 -31.33 7.52
#